data_92319546ee817a636643712312cdaf42
#
_entry.id   92319546ee817a636643712312cdaf42
#
_cell.length_a   1.000
_cell.length_b   1.000
_cell.length_c   1.000
_cell.angle_alpha   90.00
_cell.angle_beta   90.00
_cell.angle_gamma   90.00
#
_symmetry.space_group_name_H-M   'P 1'
#
loop_
_entity.id
_entity.type
_entity.pdbx_description
1 polymer ?
#
loop_
_entity_poly.entity_id
_entity_poly.type
_entity_poly.pdbx_seq_one_letter_code
_entity_poly.pdbx_strand_id
1 'polypeptide(L)'
;LEIAMPEPEVLEVLAQDIDLDIVYEDDDLLIVNKPQGMVVHPAPGNPDGTLVNAIMYHCKDKLSSINGVIRPGIVHRIDKNTSGLLVVAKNNASHQGLADQFKLHSITREYEMVCIGGVNWDQMTVDKNIGRNPKDRLKMAVLDTGGRHAVTHFTVIEHLEGYTYMKAKLETGRTHQIRVHSNYLRHPILGDTLYGHQVKKFSKLEGQTLHARKLGFVHPRTGEYMEFTSDLPDYFKKILDTIRR
;
A
#
# COMPACT_ATOMS: atom_id res chain seq x y z
N LEU A 1 -13.41 -38.39 -18.97
CA LEU A 1 -12.80 -37.76 -17.77
C LEU A 1 -13.90 -37.00 -17.05
N GLU A 2 -14.41 -37.49 -15.92
CA GLU A 2 -15.26 -36.73 -15.02
C GLU A 2 -14.35 -35.91 -14.09
N ILE A 3 -14.46 -34.59 -14.12
CA ILE A 3 -13.76 -33.72 -13.21
C ILE A 3 -14.79 -33.29 -12.18
N ALA A 4 -14.72 -33.84 -10.98
CA ALA A 4 -15.46 -33.38 -9.83
C ALA A 4 -14.76 -32.07 -9.34
N MET A 5 -15.39 -30.91 -9.55
CA MET A 5 -14.94 -29.67 -8.92
C MET A 5 -15.47 -29.65 -7.49
N PRO A 6 -14.61 -29.44 -6.48
CA PRO A 6 -15.10 -29.22 -5.11
C PRO A 6 -15.99 -27.97 -5.08
N GLU A 7 -17.02 -28.01 -4.24
CA GLU A 7 -17.83 -26.81 -4.00
C GLU A 7 -16.93 -25.65 -3.54
N PRO A 8 -17.19 -24.40 -4.00
CA PRO A 8 -16.42 -23.26 -3.55
C PRO A 8 -16.56 -23.12 -2.03
N GLU A 9 -15.46 -23.15 -1.29
CA GLU A 9 -15.47 -22.77 0.12
C GLU A 9 -15.97 -21.33 0.23
N VAL A 10 -17.06 -21.13 0.94
CA VAL A 10 -17.57 -19.79 1.30
C VAL A 10 -16.58 -19.22 2.31
N LEU A 11 -15.68 -18.35 1.85
CA LEU A 11 -14.80 -17.61 2.74
C LEU A 11 -15.64 -16.65 3.59
N GLU A 12 -16.01 -17.09 4.77
CA GLU A 12 -16.59 -16.22 5.80
C GLU A 12 -15.48 -15.37 6.40
N VAL A 13 -15.55 -14.06 6.23
CA VAL A 13 -14.65 -13.13 6.89
C VAL A 13 -15.26 -12.75 8.23
N LEU A 14 -14.62 -13.19 9.32
CA LEU A 14 -15.10 -12.95 10.68
C LEU A 14 -14.56 -11.62 11.21
N ALA A 15 -15.41 -10.88 11.92
CA ALA A 15 -14.98 -9.71 12.69
C ALA A 15 -14.05 -10.12 13.84
N GLN A 16 -12.95 -9.43 14.02
CA GLN A 16 -11.95 -9.71 15.06
C GLN A 16 -11.60 -8.44 15.83
N ASP A 17 -11.53 -8.55 17.15
CA ASP A 17 -11.09 -7.47 18.04
C ASP A 17 -9.58 -7.27 17.90
N ILE A 18 -9.20 -6.42 16.96
CA ILE A 18 -7.82 -6.05 16.67
C ILE A 18 -7.73 -4.53 16.75
N ASP A 19 -6.77 -4.03 17.54
CA ASP A 19 -6.55 -2.59 17.71
C ASP A 19 -6.25 -1.90 16.36
N LEU A 20 -6.93 -0.78 16.12
CA LEU A 20 -6.75 0.08 14.97
C LEU A 20 -6.20 1.44 15.38
N ASP A 21 -5.15 1.88 14.72
CA ASP A 21 -4.68 3.27 14.79
C ASP A 21 -5.57 4.12 13.85
N ILE A 22 -6.64 4.69 14.43
CA ILE A 22 -7.64 5.50 13.72
C ILE A 22 -7.19 6.95 13.73
N VAL A 23 -6.93 7.50 12.53
CA VAL A 23 -6.50 8.89 12.32
C VAL A 23 -7.70 9.83 12.23
N TYR A 24 -8.79 9.35 11.61
CA TYR A 24 -10.04 10.10 11.46
C TYR A 24 -11.20 9.15 11.24
N GLU A 25 -12.38 9.52 11.72
CA GLU A 25 -13.61 8.79 11.48
C GLU A 25 -14.83 9.74 11.49
N ASP A 26 -15.75 9.51 10.55
CA ASP A 26 -17.08 10.10 10.54
C ASP A 26 -18.14 9.05 10.12
N ASP A 27 -19.34 9.47 9.69
CA ASP A 27 -20.40 8.56 9.24
C ASP A 27 -20.13 7.95 7.87
N ASP A 28 -19.22 8.50 7.07
CA ASP A 28 -18.96 8.14 5.68
C ASP A 28 -17.68 7.33 5.47
N LEU A 29 -16.66 7.65 6.23
CA LEU A 29 -15.33 7.08 6.03
C LEU A 29 -14.53 6.94 7.32
N LEU A 30 -13.52 6.09 7.26
CA LEU A 30 -12.55 5.84 8.32
C LEU A 30 -11.15 5.92 7.71
N ILE A 31 -10.24 6.67 8.33
CA ILE A 31 -8.83 6.71 7.97
C ILE A 31 -8.05 5.94 9.02
N VAL A 32 -7.34 4.91 8.57
CA VAL A 32 -6.51 4.08 9.44
C VAL A 32 -5.04 4.17 9.06
N ASN A 33 -4.16 4.18 10.05
CA ASN A 33 -2.73 4.05 9.89
C ASN A 33 -2.35 2.57 10.09
N LYS A 34 -2.29 1.81 8.98
CA LYS A 34 -2.03 0.37 9.02
C LYS A 34 -0.59 0.07 9.47
N PRO A 35 -0.37 -0.82 10.45
CA PRO A 35 0.98 -1.25 10.82
C PRO A 35 1.63 -2.08 9.70
N GLN A 36 2.97 -2.17 9.71
CA GLN A 36 3.72 -3.14 8.93
C GLN A 36 3.32 -4.56 9.34
N GLY A 37 3.34 -5.53 8.42
CA GLY A 37 3.01 -6.93 8.70
C GLY A 37 1.52 -7.27 8.58
N MET A 38 0.61 -6.30 8.65
CA MET A 38 -0.84 -6.53 8.52
C MET A 38 -1.26 -6.58 7.04
N VAL A 39 -1.99 -7.62 6.64
CA VAL A 39 -2.62 -7.73 5.32
C VAL A 39 -3.93 -6.93 5.31
N VAL A 40 -4.26 -6.30 4.19
CA VAL A 40 -5.49 -5.49 4.10
C VAL A 40 -6.75 -6.36 4.11
N HIS A 41 -6.78 -7.47 3.38
CA HIS A 41 -7.95 -8.36 3.29
C HIS A 41 -7.53 -9.82 3.24
N PRO A 42 -8.38 -10.77 3.66
CA PRO A 42 -8.08 -12.18 3.63
C PRO A 42 -7.61 -12.68 2.26
N ALA A 43 -6.59 -13.52 2.27
CA ALA A 43 -5.99 -14.12 1.09
C ALA A 43 -5.37 -15.47 1.45
N PRO A 44 -5.06 -16.35 0.48
CA PRO A 44 -4.32 -17.59 0.76
C PRO A 44 -3.05 -17.33 1.57
N GLY A 45 -2.90 -18.03 2.70
CA GLY A 45 -1.80 -17.84 3.66
C GLY A 45 -2.00 -16.72 4.71
N ASN A 46 -3.10 -15.96 4.63
CA ASN A 46 -3.52 -14.98 5.65
C ASN A 46 -5.05 -14.94 5.68
N PRO A 47 -5.71 -15.96 6.23
CA PRO A 47 -7.17 -16.09 6.20
C PRO A 47 -7.86 -15.12 7.17
N ASP A 48 -7.17 -14.68 8.20
CA ASP A 48 -7.63 -13.83 9.30
C ASP A 48 -6.53 -12.84 9.76
N GLY A 49 -6.76 -12.11 10.84
CA GLY A 49 -5.82 -11.11 11.36
C GLY A 49 -5.58 -9.95 10.40
N THR A 50 -6.51 -9.67 9.49
CA THR A 50 -6.38 -8.65 8.46
C THR A 50 -7.03 -7.34 8.88
N LEU A 51 -6.72 -6.25 8.16
CA LEU A 51 -7.38 -4.97 8.37
C LEU A 51 -8.92 -5.11 8.23
N VAL A 52 -9.40 -5.90 7.26
CA VAL A 52 -10.84 -6.14 7.08
C VAL A 52 -11.46 -6.77 8.32
N ASN A 53 -10.82 -7.77 8.96
CA ASN A 53 -11.33 -8.37 10.18
C ASN A 53 -11.48 -7.33 11.31
N ALA A 54 -10.47 -6.44 11.45
CA ALA A 54 -10.48 -5.37 12.45
C ALA A 54 -11.56 -4.31 12.19
N ILE A 55 -11.67 -3.81 10.94
CA ILE A 55 -12.69 -2.80 10.61
C ILE A 55 -14.11 -3.36 10.69
N MET A 56 -14.33 -4.64 10.39
CA MET A 56 -15.64 -5.29 10.59
C MET A 56 -16.03 -5.31 12.07
N TYR A 57 -15.10 -5.55 12.97
CA TYR A 57 -15.33 -5.50 14.41
C TYR A 57 -15.63 -4.07 14.88
N HIS A 58 -14.83 -3.11 14.44
CA HIS A 58 -14.96 -1.70 14.82
C HIS A 58 -16.25 -1.07 14.27
N CYS A 59 -16.52 -1.21 12.98
CA CYS A 59 -17.65 -0.56 12.30
C CYS A 59 -18.95 -1.35 12.41
N LYS A 60 -18.90 -2.63 12.80
CA LYS A 60 -20.07 -3.53 12.84
C LYS A 60 -20.79 -3.53 11.48
N ASP A 61 -22.09 -3.19 11.48
CA ASP A 61 -22.93 -3.17 10.27
C ASP A 61 -22.74 -1.90 9.41
N LYS A 62 -21.87 -0.97 9.83
CA LYS A 62 -21.60 0.28 9.13
C LYS A 62 -20.39 0.16 8.20
N LEU A 63 -20.46 -0.69 7.18
CA LEU A 63 -19.45 -0.80 6.12
C LEU A 63 -20.12 -0.91 4.76
N SER A 64 -19.45 -0.38 3.74
CA SER A 64 -19.90 -0.57 2.37
C SER A 64 -19.81 -2.03 1.96
N SER A 65 -20.88 -2.55 1.34
CA SER A 65 -20.98 -3.92 0.83
C SER A 65 -20.65 -4.06 -0.66
N ILE A 66 -20.24 -2.98 -1.35
CA ILE A 66 -20.03 -2.98 -2.82
C ILE A 66 -19.03 -4.05 -3.27
N ASN A 67 -17.95 -4.27 -2.52
CA ASN A 67 -16.97 -5.31 -2.83
C ASN A 67 -17.27 -6.67 -2.17
N GLY A 68 -18.53 -6.88 -1.76
CA GLY A 68 -19.02 -8.11 -1.16
C GLY A 68 -18.46 -8.38 0.23
N VAL A 69 -18.68 -9.60 0.72
CA VAL A 69 -18.34 -10.03 2.09
C VAL A 69 -16.81 -10.04 2.34
N ILE A 70 -16.02 -10.24 1.29
CA ILE A 70 -14.55 -10.45 1.43
C ILE A 70 -13.80 -9.13 1.61
N ARG A 71 -14.34 -7.99 1.12
CA ARG A 71 -13.65 -6.69 1.11
C ARG A 71 -14.58 -5.52 1.45
N PRO A 72 -15.38 -5.62 2.51
CA PRO A 72 -16.32 -4.55 2.86
C PRO A 72 -15.54 -3.25 3.11
N GLY A 73 -16.01 -2.14 2.54
CA GLY A 73 -15.41 -0.82 2.72
C GLY A 73 -14.05 -0.56 2.05
N ILE A 74 -13.39 -1.56 1.48
CA ILE A 74 -12.05 -1.42 0.91
C ILE A 74 -12.10 -0.87 -0.51
N VAL A 75 -11.63 0.37 -0.69
CA VAL A 75 -11.53 1.07 -1.98
C VAL A 75 -10.12 1.03 -2.58
N HIS A 76 -9.10 0.82 -1.77
CA HIS A 76 -7.70 0.63 -2.20
C HIS A 76 -6.92 -0.23 -1.22
N ARG A 77 -5.68 -0.53 -1.57
CA ARG A 77 -4.81 -1.36 -0.72
C ARG A 77 -3.35 -0.95 -0.79
N ILE A 78 -2.63 -1.23 0.28
CA ILE A 78 -1.16 -1.24 0.34
C ILE A 78 -0.67 -2.66 0.67
N ASP A 79 0.61 -2.94 0.44
CA ASP A 79 1.17 -4.27 0.64
C ASP A 79 1.22 -4.64 2.14
N LYS A 80 1.31 -5.95 2.45
CA LYS A 80 1.42 -6.47 3.82
C LYS A 80 2.46 -5.70 4.65
N ASN A 81 3.66 -5.57 4.11
CA ASN A 81 4.80 -4.95 4.81
C ASN A 81 4.96 -3.45 4.51
N THR A 82 3.99 -2.82 3.87
CA THR A 82 3.89 -1.36 3.76
C THR A 82 3.01 -0.86 4.89
N SER A 83 3.51 0.08 5.69
CA SER A 83 2.72 0.77 6.72
C SER A 83 2.09 2.04 6.19
N GLY A 84 1.16 2.64 6.95
CA GLY A 84 0.62 3.97 6.68
C GLY A 84 -0.85 4.02 6.30
N LEU A 85 -1.24 5.16 5.77
CA LEU A 85 -2.64 5.56 5.63
C LEU A 85 -3.43 4.78 4.59
N LEU A 86 -4.63 4.38 5.00
CA LEU A 86 -5.70 3.88 4.12
C LEU A 86 -7.02 4.57 4.44
N VAL A 87 -7.86 4.78 3.41
CA VAL A 87 -9.26 5.16 3.56
C VAL A 87 -10.17 3.95 3.39
N VAL A 88 -11.16 3.85 4.26
CA VAL A 88 -12.20 2.82 4.27
C VAL A 88 -13.56 3.50 4.15
N ALA A 89 -14.43 3.00 3.29
CA ALA A 89 -15.78 3.53 3.11
C ALA A 89 -16.77 2.84 4.05
N LYS A 90 -17.52 3.62 4.85
CA LYS A 90 -18.49 3.10 5.80
C LYS A 90 -19.88 2.88 5.17
N ASN A 91 -20.14 3.41 3.98
CA ASN A 91 -21.38 3.20 3.23
C ASN A 91 -21.13 3.15 1.72
N ASN A 92 -22.14 2.71 0.97
CA ASN A 92 -22.02 2.49 -0.48
C ASN A 92 -21.83 3.79 -1.27
N ALA A 93 -22.43 4.91 -0.84
CA ALA A 93 -22.27 6.19 -1.52
C ALA A 93 -20.84 6.69 -1.41
N SER A 94 -20.25 6.63 -0.22
CA SER A 94 -18.84 7.00 0.00
C SER A 94 -17.88 6.06 -0.71
N HIS A 95 -18.20 4.76 -0.78
CA HIS A 95 -17.42 3.80 -1.53
C HIS A 95 -17.36 4.17 -3.02
N GLN A 96 -18.52 4.43 -3.63
CA GLN A 96 -18.56 4.80 -5.05
C GLN A 96 -17.81 6.10 -5.30
N GLY A 97 -18.03 7.14 -4.50
CA GLY A 97 -17.32 8.42 -4.65
C GLY A 97 -15.80 8.33 -4.51
N LEU A 98 -15.31 7.52 -3.55
CA LEU A 98 -13.87 7.27 -3.42
C LEU A 98 -13.33 6.41 -4.57
N ALA A 99 -14.06 5.36 -4.99
CA ALA A 99 -13.66 4.50 -6.10
C ALA A 99 -13.52 5.29 -7.41
N ASP A 100 -14.43 6.22 -7.67
CA ASP A 100 -14.38 7.10 -8.84
C ASP A 100 -13.15 8.02 -8.79
N GLN A 101 -12.81 8.58 -7.62
CA GLN A 101 -11.59 9.38 -7.46
C GLN A 101 -10.32 8.54 -7.66
N PHE A 102 -10.28 7.28 -7.18
CA PHE A 102 -9.17 6.36 -7.48
C PHE A 102 -9.06 6.07 -8.97
N LYS A 103 -10.18 5.87 -9.65
CA LYS A 103 -10.26 5.62 -11.10
C LYS A 103 -9.81 6.83 -11.92
N LEU A 104 -10.18 8.04 -11.49
CA LEU A 104 -9.78 9.31 -12.11
C LEU A 104 -8.37 9.76 -11.72
N HIS A 105 -7.70 9.02 -10.83
CA HIS A 105 -6.37 9.36 -10.31
C HIS A 105 -6.27 10.73 -9.62
N SER A 106 -7.38 11.23 -9.05
CA SER A 106 -7.44 12.51 -8.35
C SER A 106 -7.03 12.45 -6.87
N ILE A 107 -6.83 11.24 -6.33
CA ILE A 107 -6.41 11.04 -4.93
C ILE A 107 -4.92 11.27 -4.78
N THR A 108 -4.54 12.15 -3.87
CA THR A 108 -3.14 12.36 -3.47
C THR A 108 -2.65 11.18 -2.65
N ARG A 109 -1.55 10.56 -3.08
CA ARG A 109 -0.87 9.47 -2.36
C ARG A 109 0.62 9.68 -2.40
N GLU A 110 1.19 10.00 -1.23
CA GLU A 110 2.64 10.15 -1.09
C GLU A 110 3.16 9.12 -0.09
N TYR A 111 4.29 8.53 -0.44
CA TYR A 111 4.98 7.53 0.36
C TYR A 111 6.38 8.03 0.67
N GLU A 112 6.90 7.62 1.81
CA GLU A 112 8.32 7.77 2.13
C GLU A 112 8.99 6.41 2.17
N MET A 113 10.24 6.34 1.69
CA MET A 113 10.98 5.09 1.57
C MET A 113 12.48 5.28 1.67
N VAL A 114 13.19 4.24 2.09
CA VAL A 114 14.65 4.16 2.01
C VAL A 114 15.03 3.18 0.93
N CYS A 115 15.81 3.64 -0.06
CA CYS A 115 16.36 2.82 -1.13
C CYS A 115 17.81 2.45 -0.89
N ILE A 116 18.22 1.30 -1.40
CA ILE A 116 19.63 0.86 -1.40
C ILE A 116 20.35 1.56 -2.54
N GLY A 117 21.55 2.09 -2.24
CA GLY A 117 22.39 2.83 -3.16
C GLY A 117 22.12 4.33 -3.19
N GLY A 118 23.15 5.10 -3.52
CA GLY A 118 23.05 6.54 -3.79
C GLY A 118 22.54 6.79 -5.20
N VAL A 119 21.67 7.78 -5.37
CA VAL A 119 21.25 8.28 -6.68
C VAL A 119 21.97 9.59 -6.99
N ASN A 120 22.07 9.94 -8.27
CA ASN A 120 22.71 11.17 -8.76
C ASN A 120 21.71 12.20 -9.30
N TRP A 121 20.45 12.09 -8.88
CA TRP A 121 19.35 12.98 -9.24
C TRP A 121 18.54 13.33 -7.98
N ASP A 122 17.88 14.49 -7.99
CA ASP A 122 16.98 14.94 -6.91
C ASP A 122 15.52 14.60 -7.19
N GLN A 123 15.16 14.49 -8.47
CA GLN A 123 13.82 14.12 -8.91
C GLN A 123 13.89 13.16 -10.10
N MET A 124 12.98 12.19 -10.13
CA MET A 124 12.88 11.21 -11.21
C MET A 124 11.43 10.78 -11.39
N THR A 125 10.96 10.80 -12.62
CA THR A 125 9.66 10.22 -12.98
C THR A 125 9.87 8.90 -13.71
N VAL A 126 9.21 7.85 -13.24
CA VAL A 126 9.11 6.57 -13.96
C VAL A 126 7.70 6.46 -14.50
N ASP A 127 7.60 6.52 -15.82
CA ASP A 127 6.37 6.32 -16.61
C ASP A 127 6.56 5.05 -17.44
N LYS A 128 6.11 3.90 -16.90
CA LYS A 128 6.32 2.58 -17.49
C LYS A 128 5.16 1.64 -17.16
N ASN A 129 4.84 0.76 -18.10
CA ASN A 129 3.83 -0.28 -17.86
C ASN A 129 4.31 -1.31 -16.84
N ILE A 130 3.40 -1.71 -15.94
CA ILE A 130 3.63 -2.79 -14.97
C ILE A 130 2.70 -3.96 -15.29
N GLY A 131 3.27 -5.15 -15.34
CA GLY A 131 2.54 -6.41 -15.50
C GLY A 131 3.18 -7.55 -14.70
N ARG A 132 2.59 -8.73 -14.81
CA ARG A 132 3.12 -9.94 -14.18
C ARG A 132 4.48 -10.27 -14.80
N ASN A 133 5.50 -10.54 -13.97
CA ASN A 133 6.81 -10.92 -14.47
C ASN A 133 6.72 -12.26 -15.24
N PRO A 134 7.17 -12.34 -16.49
CA PRO A 134 7.06 -13.57 -17.29
C PRO A 134 7.91 -14.73 -16.77
N LYS A 135 8.98 -14.44 -16.01
CA LYS A 135 9.92 -15.44 -15.47
C LYS A 135 9.63 -15.83 -14.02
N ASP A 136 8.93 -14.98 -13.27
CA ASP A 136 8.61 -15.21 -11.86
C ASP A 136 7.21 -14.69 -11.55
N ARG A 137 6.24 -15.60 -11.48
CA ARG A 137 4.81 -15.26 -11.30
C ARG A 137 4.49 -14.64 -9.95
N LEU A 138 5.37 -14.69 -8.97
CA LEU A 138 5.20 -14.00 -7.68
C LEU A 138 5.52 -12.50 -7.78
N LYS A 139 6.27 -12.10 -8.82
CA LYS A 139 6.71 -10.72 -9.05
C LYS A 139 5.88 -10.00 -10.11
N MET A 140 5.86 -8.69 -9.98
CA MET A 140 5.52 -7.76 -11.04
C MET A 140 6.80 -7.25 -11.69
N ALA A 141 6.72 -6.72 -12.91
CA ALA A 141 7.86 -6.16 -13.62
C ALA A 141 7.43 -4.97 -14.48
N VAL A 142 8.37 -4.10 -14.79
CA VAL A 142 8.23 -3.15 -15.89
C VAL A 142 8.25 -3.94 -17.19
N LEU A 143 7.29 -3.67 -18.07
CA LEU A 143 7.14 -4.33 -19.37
C LEU A 143 7.20 -3.28 -20.50
N ASP A 144 7.92 -3.58 -21.56
CA ASP A 144 7.96 -2.74 -22.76
C ASP A 144 6.67 -2.86 -23.57
N THR A 145 6.03 -4.04 -23.53
CA THR A 145 4.76 -4.31 -24.19
C THR A 145 3.77 -4.99 -23.24
N GLY A 146 2.50 -4.61 -23.32
CA GLY A 146 1.47 -5.11 -22.41
C GLY A 146 1.56 -4.49 -21.01
N GLY A 147 0.92 -5.15 -20.02
CA GLY A 147 0.80 -4.60 -18.68
C GLY A 147 -0.19 -3.43 -18.58
N ARG A 148 -0.10 -2.67 -17.50
CA ARG A 148 -0.96 -1.50 -17.22
C ARG A 148 -0.08 -0.29 -16.97
N HIS A 149 -0.43 0.84 -17.59
CA HIS A 149 0.25 2.12 -17.41
C HIS A 149 0.41 2.47 -15.92
N ALA A 150 1.62 2.91 -15.56
CA ALA A 150 1.98 3.23 -14.17
C ALA A 150 2.96 4.41 -14.15
N VAL A 151 2.64 5.43 -13.33
CA VAL A 151 3.46 6.64 -13.16
C VAL A 151 3.78 6.85 -11.69
N THR A 152 5.07 7.00 -11.39
CA THR A 152 5.60 7.31 -10.05
C THR A 152 6.61 8.46 -10.14
N HIS A 153 6.39 9.51 -9.34
CA HIS A 153 7.33 10.62 -9.19
C HIS A 153 8.12 10.42 -7.91
N PHE A 154 9.43 10.29 -8.05
CA PHE A 154 10.38 10.18 -6.94
C PHE A 154 11.02 11.54 -6.68
N THR A 155 11.15 11.92 -5.41
CA THR A 155 11.90 13.11 -4.96
C THR A 155 12.82 12.68 -3.84
N VAL A 156 14.09 13.01 -3.94
CA VAL A 156 15.07 12.76 -2.88
C VAL A 156 14.79 13.72 -1.71
N ILE A 157 14.71 13.16 -0.51
CA ILE A 157 14.62 13.92 0.74
C ILE A 157 16.04 14.09 1.31
N GLU A 158 16.85 13.02 1.24
CA GLU A 158 18.20 13.04 1.80
C GLU A 158 19.09 12.02 1.08
N HIS A 159 20.27 12.46 0.62
CA HIS A 159 21.34 11.59 0.12
C HIS A 159 22.15 11.08 1.31
N LEU A 160 22.30 9.77 1.41
CA LEU A 160 22.96 9.09 2.53
C LEU A 160 24.05 8.16 1.98
N GLU A 161 25.06 7.84 2.79
CA GLU A 161 26.14 6.93 2.37
C GLU A 161 25.58 5.51 2.12
N GLY A 162 25.60 5.09 0.85
CA GLY A 162 25.08 3.79 0.42
C GLY A 162 23.57 3.66 0.40
N TYR A 163 22.81 4.73 0.68
CA TYR A 163 21.34 4.75 0.69
C TYR A 163 20.80 6.06 0.17
N THR A 164 19.51 6.08 -0.12
CA THR A 164 18.77 7.33 -0.44
C THR A 164 17.40 7.30 0.25
N TYR A 165 17.11 8.33 1.02
CA TYR A 165 15.78 8.57 1.59
C TYR A 165 14.95 9.38 0.61
N MET A 166 13.80 8.86 0.20
CA MET A 166 12.99 9.41 -0.89
C MET A 166 11.52 9.50 -0.52
N LYS A 167 10.85 10.43 -1.20
CA LYS A 167 9.41 10.48 -1.34
C LYS A 167 9.00 9.92 -2.71
N ALA A 168 7.90 9.15 -2.76
CA ALA A 168 7.25 8.69 -3.98
C ALA A 168 5.80 9.20 -4.01
N LYS A 169 5.45 9.99 -5.03
CA LYS A 169 4.07 10.43 -5.32
C LYS A 169 3.52 9.60 -6.47
N LEU A 170 2.31 9.05 -6.28
CA LEU A 170 1.66 8.18 -7.24
C LEU A 170 0.58 8.91 -8.03
N GLU A 171 0.61 8.78 -9.37
CA GLU A 171 -0.58 9.04 -10.19
C GLU A 171 -1.45 7.78 -10.28
N THR A 172 -0.86 6.64 -10.51
CA THR A 172 -1.53 5.34 -10.64
C THR A 172 -1.30 4.47 -9.39
N GLY A 173 -2.02 3.35 -9.25
CA GLY A 173 -1.88 2.41 -8.12
C GLY A 173 -1.85 0.96 -8.57
N ARG A 174 -0.73 0.51 -9.19
CA ARG A 174 -0.58 -0.89 -9.61
C ARG A 174 0.05 -1.71 -8.50
N THR A 175 -0.20 -3.01 -8.54
CA THR A 175 0.40 -3.95 -7.56
C THR A 175 1.91 -3.77 -7.49
N HIS A 176 2.44 -3.57 -6.27
CA HIS A 176 3.86 -3.36 -5.99
C HIS A 176 4.51 -2.17 -6.75
N GLN A 177 3.73 -1.19 -7.22
CA GLN A 177 4.20 -0.18 -8.18
C GLN A 177 5.49 0.51 -7.75
N ILE A 178 5.56 1.09 -6.54
CA ILE A 178 6.76 1.78 -6.05
C ILE A 178 7.95 0.82 -5.98
N ARG A 179 7.74 -0.39 -5.48
CA ARG A 179 8.76 -1.43 -5.34
C ARG A 179 9.34 -1.85 -6.69
N VAL A 180 8.47 -2.03 -7.69
CA VAL A 180 8.85 -2.38 -9.07
C VAL A 180 9.61 -1.23 -9.73
N HIS A 181 9.12 0.00 -9.61
CA HIS A 181 9.75 1.18 -10.21
C HIS A 181 11.10 1.50 -9.55
N SER A 182 11.23 1.37 -8.23
CA SER A 182 12.52 1.53 -7.53
C SER A 182 13.53 0.48 -7.98
N ASN A 183 13.10 -0.77 -8.12
CA ASN A 183 13.97 -1.84 -8.62
C ASN A 183 14.34 -1.64 -10.11
N TYR A 184 13.42 -1.12 -10.92
CA TYR A 184 13.71 -0.75 -12.32
C TYR A 184 14.81 0.31 -12.41
N LEU A 185 14.81 1.28 -11.50
CA LEU A 185 15.88 2.28 -11.36
C LEU A 185 17.18 1.70 -10.77
N ARG A 186 17.24 0.40 -10.42
CA ARG A 186 18.33 -0.29 -9.73
C ARG A 186 18.60 0.20 -8.29
N HIS A 187 17.59 0.83 -7.69
CA HIS A 187 17.60 1.26 -6.29
C HIS A 187 16.43 0.62 -5.54
N PRO A 188 16.47 -0.71 -5.28
CA PRO A 188 15.41 -1.41 -4.59
C PRO A 188 15.23 -0.86 -3.17
N ILE A 189 14.01 -0.98 -2.64
CA ILE A 189 13.70 -0.52 -1.29
C ILE A 189 14.42 -1.40 -0.26
N LEU A 190 15.01 -0.79 0.74
CA LEU A 190 15.68 -1.49 1.84
C LEU A 190 14.70 -2.40 2.58
N GLY A 191 15.08 -3.66 2.79
CA GLY A 191 14.25 -4.68 3.42
C GLY A 191 13.23 -5.34 2.49
N ASP A 192 13.17 -4.96 1.21
CA ASP A 192 12.29 -5.64 0.23
C ASP A 192 12.88 -7.00 -0.14
N THR A 193 12.29 -8.06 0.39
CA THR A 193 12.74 -9.45 0.17
C THR A 193 12.37 -10.00 -1.21
N LEU A 194 11.43 -9.34 -1.91
CA LEU A 194 10.95 -9.80 -3.21
C LEU A 194 11.70 -9.16 -4.39
N TYR A 195 11.98 -7.85 -4.31
CA TYR A 195 12.61 -7.07 -5.39
C TYR A 195 14.04 -6.63 -5.07
N GLY A 196 14.41 -6.59 -3.79
CA GLY A 196 15.73 -6.21 -3.34
C GLY A 196 16.64 -7.39 -3.01
N HIS A 197 17.71 -7.09 -2.32
CA HIS A 197 18.62 -8.05 -1.73
C HIS A 197 18.79 -7.77 -0.24
N GLN A 198 19.19 -8.81 0.49
CA GLN A 198 19.39 -8.68 1.92
C GLN A 198 20.66 -7.87 2.21
N VAL A 199 20.54 -6.84 3.04
CA VAL A 199 21.66 -6.07 3.57
C VAL A 199 21.97 -6.58 4.98
N LYS A 200 23.19 -7.07 5.21
CA LYS A 200 23.60 -7.71 6.48
C LYS A 200 23.27 -6.86 7.73
N LYS A 201 23.55 -5.55 7.67
CA LYS A 201 23.28 -4.58 8.74
C LYS A 201 21.78 -4.53 9.10
N PHE A 202 20.89 -4.83 8.15
CA PHE A 202 19.44 -4.76 8.26
C PHE A 202 18.75 -6.12 8.05
N SER A 203 19.44 -7.22 8.36
CA SER A 203 18.93 -8.59 8.17
C SER A 203 17.68 -8.93 9.00
N LYS A 204 17.36 -8.13 10.02
CA LYS A 204 16.18 -8.30 10.89
C LYS A 204 14.95 -7.53 10.41
N LEU A 205 15.01 -6.84 9.27
CA LEU A 205 13.83 -6.16 8.73
C LEU A 205 12.80 -7.19 8.24
N GLU A 206 11.57 -7.02 8.65
CA GLU A 206 10.43 -7.89 8.30
C GLU A 206 9.90 -7.63 6.88
N GLY A 207 10.27 -6.50 6.27
CA GLY A 207 9.84 -6.10 4.93
C GLY A 207 10.40 -4.76 4.49
N GLN A 208 9.88 -4.27 3.37
CA GLN A 208 10.30 -3.03 2.75
C GLN A 208 10.12 -1.81 3.66
N THR A 209 11.13 -0.95 3.73
CA THR A 209 11.08 0.35 4.41
C THR A 209 10.31 1.33 3.52
N LEU A 210 8.97 1.20 3.56
CA LEU A 210 8.00 1.95 2.76
C LEU A 210 6.79 2.28 3.61
N HIS A 211 6.41 3.56 3.64
CA HIS A 211 5.33 4.09 4.46
C HIS A 211 4.41 5.01 3.64
N ALA A 212 3.10 4.75 3.65
CA ALA A 212 2.08 5.60 3.05
C ALA A 212 1.86 6.83 3.95
N ARG A 213 2.65 7.87 3.69
CA ARG A 213 2.83 9.06 4.53
C ARG A 213 1.66 10.04 4.46
N LYS A 214 1.11 10.21 3.24
CA LYS A 214 0.08 11.22 2.97
C LYS A 214 -1.03 10.63 2.10
N LEU A 215 -2.27 10.96 2.47
CA LEU A 215 -3.47 10.62 1.74
C LEU A 215 -4.40 11.83 1.66
N GLY A 216 -4.76 12.26 0.43
CA GLY A 216 -5.66 13.39 0.22
C GLY A 216 -6.71 13.07 -0.84
N PHE A 217 -7.95 13.46 -0.58
CA PHE A 217 -9.10 13.21 -1.44
C PHE A 217 -10.23 14.23 -1.16
N VAL A 218 -11.19 14.30 -2.05
CA VAL A 218 -12.43 15.05 -1.83
C VAL A 218 -13.41 14.17 -1.07
N HIS A 219 -13.91 14.64 0.06
CA HIS A 219 -14.89 13.91 0.87
C HIS A 219 -16.19 13.66 0.05
N PRO A 220 -16.63 12.39 -0.10
CA PRO A 220 -17.72 12.05 -1.03
C PRO A 220 -19.05 12.73 -0.76
N ARG A 221 -19.37 13.04 0.51
CA ARG A 221 -20.62 13.69 0.89
C ARG A 221 -20.51 15.20 0.89
N THR A 222 -19.45 15.76 1.53
CA THR A 222 -19.34 17.22 1.73
C THR A 222 -18.76 17.96 0.53
N GLY A 223 -18.00 17.26 -0.33
CA GLY A 223 -17.28 17.87 -1.44
C GLY A 223 -16.02 18.63 -1.02
N GLU A 224 -15.65 18.61 0.25
CA GLU A 224 -14.47 19.31 0.77
C GLU A 224 -13.22 18.44 0.56
N TYR A 225 -12.09 19.09 0.21
CA TYR A 225 -10.80 18.40 0.15
C TYR A 225 -10.27 18.15 1.55
N MET A 226 -9.91 16.90 1.83
CA MET A 226 -9.30 16.48 3.08
C MET A 226 -7.93 15.88 2.82
N GLU A 227 -6.95 16.18 3.67
CA GLU A 227 -5.61 15.63 3.59
C GLU A 227 -5.14 15.17 4.97
N PHE A 228 -4.62 13.95 5.03
CA PHE A 228 -4.12 13.32 6.25
C PHE A 228 -2.65 12.98 6.09
N THR A 229 -1.90 13.10 7.17
CA THR A 229 -0.51 12.63 7.28
C THR A 229 -0.36 11.76 8.51
N SER A 230 0.49 10.75 8.44
CA SER A 230 0.88 9.92 9.58
C SER A 230 2.36 10.06 9.87
N ASP A 231 2.76 9.94 11.11
CA ASP A 231 4.18 9.91 11.47
C ASP A 231 4.87 8.65 10.96
N LEU A 232 6.18 8.76 10.67
CA LEU A 232 6.98 7.58 10.37
C LEU A 232 6.96 6.64 11.56
N PRO A 233 6.73 5.34 11.36
CA PRO A 233 6.74 4.37 12.44
C PRO A 233 8.15 4.20 13.02
N ASP A 234 8.25 3.73 14.25
CA ASP A 234 9.51 3.63 15.00
C ASP A 234 10.57 2.81 14.30
N TYR A 235 10.18 1.72 13.60
CA TYR A 235 11.14 0.93 12.85
C TYR A 235 11.80 1.75 11.75
N PHE A 236 11.03 2.61 11.07
CA PHE A 236 11.51 3.46 9.98
C PHE A 236 12.45 4.55 10.55
N LYS A 237 12.06 5.22 11.63
CA LYS A 237 12.90 6.22 12.33
C LYS A 237 14.23 5.61 12.75
N LYS A 238 14.23 4.42 13.37
CA LYS A 238 15.44 3.68 13.77
C LYS A 238 16.36 3.35 12.58
N ILE A 239 15.79 3.04 11.41
CA ILE A 239 16.57 2.82 10.19
C ILE A 239 17.26 4.11 9.78
N LEU A 240 16.52 5.24 9.68
CA LEU A 240 17.09 6.54 9.33
C LEU A 240 18.21 6.95 10.29
N ASP A 241 18.00 6.81 11.59
CA ASP A 241 19.03 7.10 12.61
C ASP A 241 20.28 6.23 12.44
N THR A 242 20.09 4.98 11.98
CA THR A 242 21.20 4.04 11.79
C THR A 242 22.04 4.34 10.56
N ILE A 243 21.42 4.86 9.48
CA ILE A 243 22.11 5.15 8.22
C ILE A 243 22.65 6.59 8.16
N ARG A 244 22.20 7.47 9.05
CA ARG A 244 22.71 8.85 9.20
C ARG A 244 24.01 8.93 10.02
N ARG A 245 24.35 7.85 10.74
CA ARG A 245 25.61 7.70 11.52
C ARG A 245 26.75 7.18 10.64
#